data_0bd2e865ac2857fca28033f4bdb4ba74
#
_entry.id   0bd2e865ac2857fca28033f4bdb4ba74
#
_cell.length_a   1.000
_cell.length_b   1.000
_cell.length_c   1.000
_cell.angle_alpha   90.00
_cell.angle_beta   90.00
_cell.angle_gamma   90.00
#
_symmetry.space_group_name_H-M   'P 1'
#
loop_
_entity.id
_entity.type
_entity.pdbx_description
1 polymer ?
#
loop_
_entity_poly.entity_id
_entity_poly.type
_entity_poly.pdbx_seq_one_letter_code
_entity_poly.pdbx_strand_id
1 'polypeptide(L)'
;MKKIISLIIILVTFISCTTDVKFNNPGFQAYRDGILFRALDIKAYKSTSTGAISFVATAQDEQLNLNIDSGNLGTYYLGTSNTSINATYSSTFNSVSLLYKTNIIFGPVAKMYPYMDSGGAGYVSDWTMVNGVNVCSNSHPTTNSGSGIGLRLCLTTNASGAVTSVKVASPGNGYKAGDLITIVGGDGNAKIIVLNVEGSNGEINITENTGNTVSGNFKFNAINSNGNPLGDELVNFQYGTIYKVPLIAAP
;
A
#
# COMPACT_ATOMS: atom_id res chain seq x y z
N MET A 1 -55.86 12.98 8.09
CA MET A 1 -55.47 12.04 7.02
C MET A 1 -54.36 12.58 6.09
N LYS A 2 -54.43 13.81 5.55
CA LYS A 2 -53.39 14.36 4.65
C LYS A 2 -51.97 14.41 5.26
N LYS A 3 -51.81 14.68 6.57
CA LYS A 3 -50.49 14.73 7.24
C LYS A 3 -49.84 13.34 7.46
N ILE A 4 -50.64 12.28 7.58
CA ILE A 4 -50.17 10.90 7.74
C ILE A 4 -49.66 10.33 6.41
N ILE A 5 -50.32 10.68 5.29
CA ILE A 5 -49.91 10.28 3.95
C ILE A 5 -48.58 10.93 3.59
N SER A 6 -48.34 12.21 3.96
CA SER A 6 -47.07 12.89 3.74
C SER A 6 -45.92 12.26 4.51
N LEU A 7 -46.17 11.79 5.75
CA LEU A 7 -45.14 11.10 6.56
C LEU A 7 -44.77 9.73 5.98
N ILE A 8 -45.74 9.00 5.43
CA ILE A 8 -45.50 7.69 4.80
C ILE A 8 -44.66 7.85 3.51
N ILE A 9 -44.92 8.89 2.71
CA ILE A 9 -44.15 9.17 1.49
C ILE A 9 -42.67 9.49 1.83
N ILE A 10 -42.41 10.24 2.91
CA ILE A 10 -41.06 10.54 3.36
C ILE A 10 -40.34 9.27 3.86
N LEU A 11 -41.06 8.34 4.53
CA LEU A 11 -40.45 7.09 5.01
C LEU A 11 -40.05 6.13 3.87
N VAL A 12 -40.80 6.16 2.74
CA VAL A 12 -40.50 5.27 1.59
C VAL A 12 -39.29 5.76 0.77
N THR A 13 -38.97 7.06 0.84
CA THR A 13 -37.82 7.60 0.11
C THR A 13 -36.46 7.23 0.76
N PHE A 14 -36.45 6.72 2.00
CA PHE A 14 -35.22 6.21 2.66
C PHE A 14 -34.96 4.73 2.46
N ILE A 15 -35.81 4.01 1.70
CA ILE A 15 -35.44 2.68 1.19
C ILE A 15 -34.52 2.91 -0.03
N SER A 16 -33.41 3.59 0.21
CA SER A 16 -32.36 3.75 -0.77
C SER A 16 -31.65 2.43 -0.93
N CYS A 17 -31.87 1.84 -2.06
CA CYS A 17 -30.92 1.12 -2.89
C CYS A 17 -29.60 0.81 -2.19
N THR A 18 -29.55 -0.24 -1.38
CA THR A 18 -28.34 -1.02 -1.27
C THR A 18 -28.21 -1.75 -2.60
N THR A 19 -27.53 -1.14 -3.57
CA THR A 19 -27.00 -1.90 -4.67
C THR A 19 -26.02 -2.89 -4.06
N ASP A 20 -26.50 -4.08 -3.77
CA ASP A 20 -25.62 -5.24 -3.58
C ASP A 20 -24.76 -5.31 -4.84
N VAL A 21 -23.53 -4.85 -4.72
CA VAL A 21 -22.53 -5.05 -5.77
C VAL A 21 -22.34 -6.55 -5.83
N LYS A 22 -23.06 -7.20 -6.74
CA LYS A 22 -22.90 -8.64 -6.97
C LYS A 22 -21.51 -8.86 -7.54
N PHE A 23 -20.58 -9.18 -6.66
CA PHE A 23 -19.27 -9.68 -7.07
C PHE A 23 -19.47 -11.01 -7.79
N ASN A 24 -18.81 -11.18 -8.93
CA ASN A 24 -18.65 -12.51 -9.49
C ASN A 24 -17.94 -13.38 -8.43
N ASN A 25 -18.29 -14.63 -8.36
CA ASN A 25 -17.62 -15.60 -7.49
C ASN A 25 -16.94 -16.67 -8.38
N PRO A 26 -15.58 -16.64 -8.51
CA PRO A 26 -14.62 -15.73 -7.92
C PRO A 26 -14.68 -14.32 -8.53
N GLY A 27 -14.25 -13.29 -7.77
CA GLY A 27 -14.27 -11.91 -8.20
C GLY A 27 -12.91 -11.21 -8.06
N PHE A 28 -12.55 -10.39 -9.06
CA PHE A 28 -11.39 -9.53 -8.99
C PHE A 28 -11.67 -8.23 -9.77
N GLN A 29 -11.61 -7.10 -9.07
CA GLN A 29 -11.85 -5.80 -9.69
C GLN A 29 -11.12 -4.67 -8.96
N ALA A 30 -10.92 -3.55 -9.62
CA ALA A 30 -10.36 -2.31 -9.06
C ALA A 30 -10.77 -1.12 -9.93
N TYR A 31 -10.50 0.09 -9.44
CA TYR A 31 -10.52 1.28 -10.30
C TYR A 31 -9.09 1.61 -10.71
N ARG A 32 -8.81 1.56 -12.02
CA ARG A 32 -7.56 2.00 -12.64
C ARG A 32 -7.75 3.41 -13.17
N ASP A 33 -7.08 4.37 -12.58
CA ASP A 33 -7.20 5.79 -12.95
C ASP A 33 -8.65 6.28 -13.05
N GLY A 34 -9.50 5.80 -12.12
CA GLY A 34 -10.94 6.08 -12.09
C GLY A 34 -11.80 5.22 -13.03
N ILE A 35 -11.21 4.38 -13.89
CA ILE A 35 -11.90 3.47 -14.80
C ILE A 35 -11.99 2.09 -14.14
N LEU A 36 -13.17 1.47 -14.19
CA LEU A 36 -13.37 0.14 -13.62
C LEU A 36 -12.59 -0.93 -14.43
N PHE A 37 -11.57 -1.52 -13.80
CA PHE A 37 -10.96 -2.77 -14.22
C PHE A 37 -11.71 -3.92 -13.57
N ARG A 38 -12.25 -4.83 -14.37
CA ARG A 38 -12.88 -6.07 -13.89
C ARG A 38 -12.30 -7.25 -14.65
N ALA A 39 -11.71 -8.19 -13.93
CA ALA A 39 -11.18 -9.39 -14.54
C ALA A 39 -12.30 -10.26 -15.14
N LEU A 40 -12.06 -10.75 -16.33
CA LEU A 40 -12.85 -11.77 -17.01
C LEU A 40 -12.43 -13.18 -16.55
N ASP A 41 -11.13 -13.36 -16.27
CA ASP A 41 -10.54 -14.56 -15.67
C ASP A 41 -9.60 -14.16 -14.55
N ILE A 42 -9.60 -14.94 -13.47
CA ILE A 42 -8.72 -14.77 -12.31
C ILE A 42 -8.21 -16.12 -11.83
N LYS A 43 -6.90 -16.23 -11.67
CA LYS A 43 -6.21 -17.39 -11.12
C LYS A 43 -5.29 -16.97 -9.98
N ALA A 44 -5.22 -17.77 -8.92
CA ALA A 44 -4.27 -17.60 -7.84
C ALA A 44 -3.42 -18.86 -7.71
N TYR A 45 -2.14 -18.74 -8.05
CA TYR A 45 -1.17 -19.84 -7.97
C TYR A 45 -0.45 -19.79 -6.63
N LYS A 46 -0.49 -20.89 -5.87
CA LYS A 46 0.20 -21.02 -4.59
C LYS A 46 1.43 -21.92 -4.76
N SER A 47 2.60 -21.39 -4.42
CA SER A 47 3.83 -22.17 -4.33
C SER A 47 3.72 -23.20 -3.21
N THR A 48 4.01 -24.47 -3.51
CA THR A 48 4.01 -25.56 -2.53
C THR A 48 5.23 -25.51 -1.61
N SER A 49 6.33 -24.90 -2.05
CA SER A 49 7.60 -24.81 -1.30
C SER A 49 7.66 -23.59 -0.38
N THR A 50 7.17 -22.43 -0.83
CA THR A 50 7.30 -21.16 -0.09
C THR A 50 5.98 -20.66 0.50
N GLY A 51 4.84 -21.12 -0.02
CA GLY A 51 3.53 -20.59 0.30
C GLY A 51 3.21 -19.24 -0.36
N ALA A 52 4.10 -18.71 -1.21
CA ALA A 52 3.89 -17.51 -2.00
C ALA A 52 2.64 -17.64 -2.89
N ILE A 53 1.93 -16.54 -3.10
CA ILE A 53 0.74 -16.53 -3.96
C ILE A 53 0.94 -15.51 -5.08
N SER A 54 0.62 -15.94 -6.31
CA SER A 54 0.59 -15.09 -7.51
C SER A 54 -0.83 -15.04 -8.04
N PHE A 55 -1.45 -13.86 -8.03
CA PHE A 55 -2.74 -13.60 -8.66
C PHE A 55 -2.51 -13.15 -10.09
N VAL A 56 -3.21 -13.75 -11.03
CA VAL A 56 -3.20 -13.38 -12.46
C VAL A 56 -4.62 -13.07 -12.87
N ALA A 57 -4.93 -11.79 -13.01
CA ALA A 57 -6.23 -11.28 -13.40
C ALA A 57 -6.16 -10.76 -14.83
N THR A 58 -6.97 -11.31 -15.74
CA THR A 58 -7.03 -10.90 -17.14
C THR A 58 -8.37 -10.26 -17.47
N ALA A 59 -8.33 -9.14 -18.15
CA ALA A 59 -9.43 -8.53 -18.86
C ALA A 59 -9.09 -8.59 -20.37
N GLN A 60 -9.92 -8.03 -21.23
CA GLN A 60 -9.81 -8.20 -22.69
C GLN A 60 -8.36 -8.07 -23.21
N ASP A 61 -7.77 -6.87 -23.12
CA ASP A 61 -6.41 -6.58 -23.59
C ASP A 61 -5.48 -6.18 -22.43
N GLU A 62 -5.89 -6.51 -21.19
CA GLU A 62 -5.25 -6.08 -19.96
C GLU A 62 -4.96 -7.27 -19.05
N GLN A 63 -3.85 -7.22 -18.36
CA GLN A 63 -3.48 -8.19 -17.33
C GLN A 63 -2.93 -7.48 -16.10
N LEU A 64 -3.43 -7.86 -14.94
CA LEU A 64 -2.93 -7.43 -13.65
C LEU A 64 -2.41 -8.63 -12.87
N ASN A 65 -1.14 -8.58 -12.49
CA ASN A 65 -0.53 -9.58 -11.62
C ASN A 65 -0.21 -8.96 -10.27
N LEU A 66 -0.57 -9.67 -9.19
CA LEU A 66 -0.20 -9.33 -7.83
C LEU A 66 0.56 -10.51 -7.22
N ASN A 67 1.74 -10.27 -6.68
CA ASN A 67 2.57 -11.30 -6.07
C ASN A 67 2.81 -10.98 -4.60
N ILE A 68 2.67 -11.98 -3.74
CA ILE A 68 2.97 -11.93 -2.30
C ILE A 68 3.84 -13.13 -1.94
N ASP A 69 4.73 -12.95 -0.98
CA ASP A 69 5.74 -13.96 -0.58
C ASP A 69 5.18 -15.05 0.34
N SER A 70 3.97 -14.88 0.88
CA SER A 70 3.27 -15.90 1.65
C SER A 70 1.75 -15.76 1.52
N GLY A 71 1.01 -16.78 1.93
CA GLY A 71 -0.45 -16.75 1.99
C GLY A 71 -1.01 -16.40 3.38
N ASN A 72 -0.23 -15.83 4.28
CA ASN A 72 -0.68 -15.44 5.60
C ASN A 72 -1.65 -14.26 5.54
N LEU A 73 -2.52 -14.14 6.56
CA LEU A 73 -3.36 -12.94 6.70
C LEU A 73 -2.50 -11.73 7.05
N GLY A 74 -2.82 -10.58 6.47
CA GLY A 74 -2.11 -9.33 6.74
C GLY A 74 -1.80 -8.51 5.51
N THR A 75 -1.02 -7.45 5.72
CA THR A 75 -0.70 -6.46 4.69
C THR A 75 0.71 -6.69 4.13
N TYR A 76 0.79 -6.77 2.82
CA TYR A 76 2.01 -6.91 2.01
C TYR A 76 2.27 -5.58 1.31
N TYR A 77 3.39 -4.93 1.61
CA TYR A 77 3.72 -3.61 1.07
C TYR A 77 4.50 -3.72 -0.23
N LEU A 78 4.02 -2.98 -1.25
CA LEU A 78 4.59 -2.93 -2.59
C LEU A 78 5.65 -1.83 -2.71
N GLY A 79 6.58 -1.96 -3.67
CA GLY A 79 7.65 -0.98 -3.89
C GLY A 79 8.72 -0.98 -2.81
N THR A 80 8.83 -2.06 -2.02
CA THR A 80 9.84 -2.23 -0.98
C THR A 80 11.07 -2.99 -1.51
N SER A 81 12.10 -3.15 -0.67
CA SER A 81 13.26 -3.99 -0.97
C SER A 81 12.92 -5.48 -1.13
N ASN A 82 11.76 -5.93 -0.62
CA ASN A 82 11.25 -7.27 -0.89
C ASN A 82 10.60 -7.32 -2.28
N THR A 83 11.41 -7.63 -3.30
CA THR A 83 10.96 -7.69 -4.69
C THR A 83 10.04 -8.87 -5.00
N SER A 84 9.90 -9.83 -4.08
CA SER A 84 8.91 -10.92 -4.21
C SER A 84 7.49 -10.42 -4.02
N ILE A 85 7.31 -9.26 -3.34
CA ILE A 85 6.02 -8.58 -3.18
C ILE A 85 5.96 -7.47 -4.23
N ASN A 86 5.18 -7.68 -5.28
CA ASN A 86 5.11 -6.73 -6.39
C ASN A 86 3.74 -6.77 -7.08
N ALA A 87 3.44 -5.72 -7.84
CA ALA A 87 2.32 -5.65 -8.75
C ALA A 87 2.83 -5.27 -10.15
N THR A 88 2.26 -5.89 -11.17
CA THR A 88 2.51 -5.54 -12.57
C THR A 88 1.19 -5.42 -13.30
N TYR A 89 1.05 -4.36 -14.07
CA TYR A 89 -0.08 -4.18 -14.97
C TYR A 89 0.44 -4.05 -16.42
N SER A 90 -0.17 -4.77 -17.32
CA SER A 90 0.11 -4.66 -18.75
C SER A 90 -1.17 -4.48 -19.54
N SER A 91 -1.07 -3.72 -20.62
CA SER A 91 -2.14 -3.53 -21.61
C SER A 91 -1.55 -3.63 -23.01
N THR A 92 -2.27 -4.29 -23.90
CA THR A 92 -1.91 -4.39 -25.32
C THR A 92 -3.12 -4.05 -26.16
N PHE A 93 -3.21 -2.81 -26.61
CA PHE A 93 -4.31 -2.31 -27.43
C PHE A 93 -3.78 -1.67 -28.70
N ASN A 94 -4.34 -2.03 -29.85
CA ASN A 94 -3.93 -1.52 -31.18
C ASN A 94 -2.40 -1.56 -31.40
N SER A 95 -1.75 -2.67 -31.04
CA SER A 95 -0.29 -2.87 -31.11
C SER A 95 0.53 -1.97 -30.18
N VAL A 96 -0.12 -1.20 -29.30
CA VAL A 96 0.57 -0.45 -28.23
C VAL A 96 0.68 -1.35 -27.02
N SER A 97 1.91 -1.65 -26.62
CA SER A 97 2.18 -2.43 -25.39
C SER A 97 2.64 -1.49 -24.28
N LEU A 98 1.91 -1.50 -23.17
CA LEU A 98 2.23 -0.76 -21.95
C LEU A 98 2.54 -1.76 -20.84
N LEU A 99 3.54 -1.44 -20.03
CA LEU A 99 3.94 -2.26 -18.89
C LEU A 99 4.26 -1.36 -17.69
N TYR A 100 3.51 -1.54 -16.61
CA TYR A 100 3.70 -0.83 -15.35
C TYR A 100 4.12 -1.80 -14.25
N LYS A 101 5.05 -1.39 -13.41
CA LYS A 101 5.55 -2.21 -12.30
C LYS A 101 5.72 -1.39 -11.04
N THR A 102 5.46 -2.01 -9.89
CA THR A 102 5.89 -1.49 -8.59
C THR A 102 7.37 -1.79 -8.43
N ASN A 103 8.23 -0.82 -8.73
CA ASN A 103 9.68 -0.98 -8.63
C ASN A 103 10.23 -0.29 -7.38
N ILE A 104 11.45 -0.67 -7.00
CA ILE A 104 12.25 0.13 -6.08
C ILE A 104 12.59 1.44 -6.79
N ILE A 105 12.15 2.55 -6.21
CA ILE A 105 12.43 3.90 -6.72
C ILE A 105 13.08 4.73 -5.63
N PHE A 106 13.77 5.80 -6.04
CA PHE A 106 14.33 6.81 -5.14
C PHE A 106 13.40 8.01 -5.10
N GLY A 107 13.14 8.54 -3.92
CA GLY A 107 12.28 9.71 -3.77
C GLY A 107 12.15 10.21 -2.34
N PRO A 108 11.20 11.13 -2.11
CA PRO A 108 10.80 11.53 -0.77
C PRO A 108 10.21 10.36 0.01
N VAL A 109 10.45 10.32 1.33
CA VAL A 109 9.91 9.27 2.21
C VAL A 109 8.41 9.46 2.39
N ALA A 110 7.62 8.49 1.93
CA ALA A 110 6.17 8.49 2.10
C ALA A 110 5.75 7.87 3.44
N LYS A 111 6.43 6.78 3.87
CA LYS A 111 6.06 6.03 5.07
C LYS A 111 7.28 5.37 5.72
N MET A 112 7.32 5.42 7.05
CA MET A 112 8.28 4.66 7.86
C MET A 112 7.67 3.34 8.32
N TYR A 113 8.51 2.35 8.65
CA TYR A 113 8.05 1.14 9.32
C TYR A 113 7.33 1.50 10.63
N PRO A 114 6.28 0.75 11.02
CA PRO A 114 5.50 1.06 12.23
C PRO A 114 6.25 0.74 13.52
N TYR A 115 7.36 0.02 13.44
CA TYR A 115 8.18 -0.39 14.58
C TYR A 115 9.61 0.11 14.41
N MET A 116 10.23 0.51 15.53
CA MET A 116 11.64 0.84 15.57
C MET A 116 12.49 -0.42 15.41
N ASP A 117 13.58 -0.33 14.66
CA ASP A 117 14.65 -1.33 14.62
C ASP A 117 15.44 -1.27 15.94
N SER A 118 15.72 -0.06 16.42
CA SER A 118 16.29 0.22 17.74
C SER A 118 15.76 1.55 18.26
N GLY A 119 15.37 1.62 19.52
CA GLY A 119 14.88 2.85 20.15
C GLY A 119 15.99 3.78 20.67
N GLY A 120 17.21 3.28 20.85
CA GLY A 120 18.30 4.04 21.49
C GLY A 120 17.95 4.49 22.90
N ALA A 121 18.62 5.53 23.40
CA ALA A 121 18.40 6.14 24.69
C ALA A 121 18.73 7.65 24.69
N GLY A 122 18.21 8.38 25.67
CA GLY A 122 18.53 9.79 25.86
C GLY A 122 17.86 10.74 24.85
N TYR A 123 16.86 10.29 24.12
CA TYR A 123 16.02 11.13 23.27
C TYR A 123 14.89 11.77 24.08
N VAL A 124 14.41 12.90 23.60
CA VAL A 124 13.27 13.63 24.16
C VAL A 124 12.15 13.67 23.14
N SER A 125 10.91 13.53 23.60
CA SER A 125 9.73 13.62 22.71
C SER A 125 9.60 15.02 22.12
N ASP A 126 9.32 15.09 20.82
CA ASP A 126 9.18 16.35 20.07
C ASP A 126 7.78 16.95 20.12
N TRP A 127 6.86 16.28 20.79
CA TRP A 127 5.46 16.67 20.81
C TRP A 127 5.16 17.65 21.95
N THR A 128 4.56 18.78 21.59
CA THR A 128 3.99 19.76 22.53
C THR A 128 2.52 19.97 22.24
N MET A 129 1.74 20.19 23.32
CA MET A 129 0.33 20.51 23.16
C MET A 129 0.16 22.02 22.95
N VAL A 130 -0.38 22.40 21.79
CA VAL A 130 -0.72 23.79 21.44
C VAL A 130 -2.21 23.84 21.10
N ASN A 131 -2.98 24.61 21.86
CA ASN A 131 -4.44 24.74 21.69
C ASN A 131 -5.19 23.40 21.62
N GLY A 132 -4.79 22.40 22.42
CA GLY A 132 -5.41 21.07 22.43
C GLY A 132 -5.00 20.14 21.29
N VAL A 133 -4.04 20.55 20.46
CA VAL A 133 -3.50 19.73 19.36
C VAL A 133 -2.04 19.40 19.63
N ASN A 134 -1.65 18.14 19.45
CA ASN A 134 -0.25 17.73 19.48
C ASN A 134 0.48 18.24 18.24
N VAL A 135 1.45 19.10 18.46
CA VAL A 135 2.28 19.69 17.40
C VAL A 135 3.73 19.22 17.59
N CYS A 136 4.38 18.84 16.49
CA CYS A 136 5.82 18.60 16.49
C CYS A 136 6.57 19.93 16.63
N SER A 137 7.11 20.19 17.79
CA SER A 137 7.81 21.44 18.12
C SER A 137 9.28 21.45 17.70
N ASN A 138 9.85 20.26 17.57
CA ASN A 138 11.23 20.06 17.15
C ASN A 138 11.32 18.78 16.32
N SER A 139 12.10 18.76 15.27
CA SER A 139 12.29 17.56 14.46
C SER A 139 13.76 17.23 14.33
N HIS A 140 14.09 15.95 14.50
CA HIS A 140 15.46 15.46 14.44
C HIS A 140 15.92 15.26 13.01
N PRO A 141 17.12 15.72 12.63
CA PRO A 141 17.76 15.31 11.38
C PRO A 141 18.12 13.84 11.45
N THR A 142 18.33 13.25 10.29
CA THR A 142 18.66 11.82 10.18
C THR A 142 19.89 11.64 9.30
N THR A 143 20.57 10.49 9.51
CA THR A 143 21.55 9.94 8.59
C THR A 143 21.07 8.59 8.11
N ASN A 144 21.54 8.13 6.96
CA ASN A 144 21.16 6.85 6.41
C ASN A 144 22.36 6.10 5.82
N SER A 145 22.15 4.85 5.49
CA SER A 145 23.14 4.01 4.79
C SER A 145 23.13 4.19 3.27
N GLY A 146 22.18 4.94 2.72
CA GLY A 146 21.97 5.17 1.29
C GLY A 146 22.30 6.59 0.83
N SER A 147 21.69 7.01 -0.27
CA SER A 147 21.87 8.32 -0.91
C SER A 147 20.88 9.38 -0.47
N GLY A 148 19.87 9.03 0.33
CA GLY A 148 18.81 9.95 0.75
C GLY A 148 19.32 11.07 1.65
N ILE A 149 18.77 12.27 1.50
CA ILE A 149 19.11 13.47 2.27
C ILE A 149 17.85 14.24 2.70
N GLY A 150 17.96 14.97 3.82
CA GLY A 150 16.94 15.93 4.23
C GLY A 150 15.72 15.34 4.96
N LEU A 151 15.66 14.03 5.25
CA LEU A 151 14.62 13.46 6.09
C LEU A 151 14.73 14.01 7.52
N ARG A 152 13.60 14.45 8.05
CA ARG A 152 13.49 14.87 9.46
C ARG A 152 12.29 14.16 10.09
N LEU A 153 12.47 13.71 11.33
CA LEU A 153 11.49 12.91 12.07
C LEU A 153 11.10 13.59 13.38
N CYS A 154 9.81 13.54 13.72
CA CYS A 154 9.30 13.89 15.05
C CYS A 154 9.20 12.60 15.86
N LEU A 155 9.73 12.62 17.07
CA LEU A 155 9.89 11.45 17.92
C LEU A 155 8.83 11.40 19.02
N THR A 156 8.39 10.20 19.33
CA THR A 156 7.74 9.87 20.61
C THR A 156 8.67 8.97 21.39
N THR A 157 8.94 9.30 22.66
CA THR A 157 9.82 8.53 23.51
C THR A 157 9.08 7.99 24.74
N ASN A 158 9.61 6.92 25.32
CA ASN A 158 9.21 6.45 26.65
C ASN A 158 9.96 7.20 27.76
N ALA A 159 9.68 6.83 29.02
CA ALA A 159 10.27 7.46 30.18
C ALA A 159 11.80 7.28 30.31
N SER A 160 12.38 6.26 29.65
CA SER A 160 13.83 6.04 29.59
C SER A 160 14.53 6.78 28.45
N GLY A 161 13.78 7.57 27.66
CA GLY A 161 14.31 8.29 26.50
C GLY A 161 14.56 7.41 25.27
N ALA A 162 13.99 6.19 25.23
CA ALA A 162 14.02 5.38 24.03
C ALA A 162 12.88 5.79 23.08
N VAL A 163 13.19 5.94 21.79
CA VAL A 163 12.21 6.26 20.73
C VAL A 163 11.27 5.07 20.54
N THR A 164 9.97 5.30 20.65
CA THR A 164 8.93 4.27 20.50
C THR A 164 8.18 4.39 19.17
N SER A 165 8.09 5.60 18.62
CA SER A 165 7.50 5.84 17.31
C SER A 165 8.01 7.14 16.70
N VAL A 166 7.84 7.26 15.39
CA VAL A 166 8.23 8.45 14.62
C VAL A 166 7.12 8.90 13.68
N LYS A 167 7.15 10.19 13.34
CA LYS A 167 6.35 10.77 12.25
C LYS A 167 7.27 11.56 11.34
N VAL A 168 7.07 11.45 10.03
CA VAL A 168 7.81 12.24 9.04
C VAL A 168 7.41 13.71 9.18
N ALA A 169 8.39 14.57 9.46
CA ALA A 169 8.24 16.03 9.51
C ALA A 169 8.68 16.66 8.19
N SER A 170 9.76 16.16 7.60
CA SER A 170 10.22 16.51 6.26
C SER A 170 10.62 15.22 5.54
N PRO A 171 10.06 14.93 4.36
CA PRO A 171 10.27 13.65 3.68
C PRO A 171 11.66 13.49 3.05
N GLY A 172 12.41 14.58 2.90
CA GLY A 172 13.69 14.58 2.19
C GLY A 172 13.55 14.13 0.73
N ASN A 173 14.64 13.62 0.16
CA ASN A 173 14.65 13.06 -1.20
C ASN A 173 15.79 12.06 -1.37
N GLY A 174 15.72 11.21 -2.41
CA GLY A 174 16.76 10.22 -2.74
C GLY A 174 16.80 8.98 -1.83
N TYR A 175 15.75 8.77 -1.03
CA TYR A 175 15.57 7.55 -0.24
C TYR A 175 14.94 6.45 -1.08
N LYS A 176 15.14 5.20 -0.66
CA LYS A 176 14.43 4.03 -1.19
C LYS A 176 13.84 3.22 -0.04
N ALA A 177 12.85 2.41 -0.33
CA ALA A 177 12.32 1.44 0.63
C ALA A 177 13.43 0.48 1.09
N GLY A 178 13.49 0.22 2.39
CA GLY A 178 14.54 -0.57 3.03
C GLY A 178 15.75 0.21 3.52
N ASP A 179 15.85 1.50 3.24
CA ASP A 179 16.94 2.33 3.81
C ASP A 179 16.84 2.37 5.33
N LEU A 180 17.97 2.05 5.99
CA LEU A 180 18.09 2.14 7.44
C LEU A 180 18.46 3.58 7.81
N ILE A 181 17.59 4.20 8.59
CA ILE A 181 17.69 5.58 9.06
C ILE A 181 18.18 5.58 10.50
N THR A 182 19.26 6.32 10.78
CA THR A 182 19.73 6.62 12.13
C THR A 182 19.27 8.04 12.51
N ILE A 183 18.66 8.19 13.67
CA ILE A 183 18.17 9.48 14.17
C ILE A 183 19.30 10.19 14.91
N VAL A 184 19.58 11.42 14.52
CA VAL A 184 20.63 12.23 15.17
C VAL A 184 20.11 12.76 16.50
N GLY A 185 20.90 12.56 17.55
CA GLY A 185 20.58 12.94 18.94
C GLY A 185 20.68 11.76 19.89
N GLY A 186 20.30 11.96 21.14
CA GLY A 186 20.41 10.93 22.17
C GLY A 186 21.78 10.25 22.19
N ASP A 187 21.77 8.93 22.26
CA ASP A 187 22.97 8.09 22.16
C ASP A 187 23.38 7.73 20.72
N GLY A 188 22.64 8.23 19.71
CA GLY A 188 22.87 7.94 18.30
C GLY A 188 22.48 6.52 17.85
N ASN A 189 21.78 5.74 18.69
CA ASN A 189 21.45 4.35 18.40
C ASN A 189 19.99 4.13 17.99
N ALA A 190 19.14 5.17 17.94
CA ALA A 190 17.78 5.02 17.45
C ALA A 190 17.77 4.83 15.93
N LYS A 191 17.17 3.72 15.48
CA LYS A 191 17.13 3.32 14.07
C LYS A 191 15.73 2.89 13.66
N ILE A 192 15.39 3.21 12.40
CA ILE A 192 14.12 2.84 11.79
C ILE A 192 14.30 2.68 10.28
N ILE A 193 13.43 1.89 9.65
CA ILE A 193 13.52 1.58 8.22
C ILE A 193 12.49 2.40 7.44
N VAL A 194 12.89 2.89 6.26
CA VAL A 194 11.96 3.47 5.28
C VAL A 194 11.07 2.34 4.74
N LEU A 195 9.74 2.48 4.89
CA LEU A 195 8.81 1.50 4.34
C LEU A 195 8.55 1.75 2.86
N ASN A 196 8.17 2.99 2.51
CA ASN A 196 7.88 3.40 1.14
C ASN A 196 8.38 4.81 0.88
N VAL A 197 8.65 5.08 -0.39
CA VAL A 197 8.87 6.43 -0.95
C VAL A 197 7.70 6.80 -1.86
N GLU A 198 7.57 8.07 -2.21
CA GLU A 198 6.58 8.54 -3.17
C GLU A 198 6.81 7.93 -4.56
N GLY A 199 5.73 7.70 -5.30
CA GLY A 199 5.75 7.08 -6.62
C GLY A 199 5.21 5.64 -6.61
N SER A 200 6.02 4.67 -7.05
CA SER A 200 5.61 3.26 -7.17
C SER A 200 5.49 2.59 -5.80
N ASN A 201 4.31 2.60 -5.23
CA ASN A 201 4.01 2.06 -3.91
C ASN A 201 2.59 1.50 -3.83
N GLY A 202 2.26 0.89 -2.69
CA GLY A 202 0.92 0.37 -2.41
C GLY A 202 0.94 -0.80 -1.44
N GLU A 203 -0.19 -1.50 -1.38
CA GLU A 203 -0.37 -2.64 -0.48
C GLU A 203 -1.36 -3.65 -1.05
N ILE A 204 -1.14 -4.92 -0.69
CA ILE A 204 -2.08 -6.03 -0.87
C ILE A 204 -2.40 -6.53 0.54
N ASN A 205 -3.67 -6.56 0.91
CA ASN A 205 -4.09 -7.04 2.23
C ASN A 205 -4.91 -8.30 2.09
N ILE A 206 -4.41 -9.43 2.60
CA ILE A 206 -5.13 -10.70 2.63
C ILE A 206 -5.98 -10.74 3.89
N THR A 207 -7.29 -10.78 3.71
CA THR A 207 -8.28 -10.78 4.80
C THR A 207 -8.81 -12.16 5.13
N GLU A 208 -8.74 -13.09 4.18
CA GLU A 208 -9.18 -14.48 4.36
C GLU A 208 -8.35 -15.43 3.50
N ASN A 209 -7.93 -16.55 4.08
CA ASN A 209 -7.31 -17.66 3.38
C ASN A 209 -7.79 -18.97 4.00
N THR A 210 -8.65 -19.69 3.29
CA THR A 210 -9.23 -20.97 3.74
C THR A 210 -8.35 -22.17 3.37
N GLY A 211 -7.24 -21.96 2.68
CA GLY A 211 -6.43 -23.01 2.07
C GLY A 211 -6.90 -23.40 0.66
N ASN A 212 -8.17 -23.24 0.35
CA ASN A 212 -8.76 -23.50 -0.97
C ASN A 212 -9.07 -22.21 -1.74
N THR A 213 -9.40 -21.14 -1.03
CA THR A 213 -9.71 -19.84 -1.61
C THR A 213 -9.04 -18.73 -0.81
N VAL A 214 -8.80 -17.59 -1.46
CA VAL A 214 -8.23 -16.39 -0.87
C VAL A 214 -9.07 -15.17 -1.19
N SER A 215 -9.23 -14.29 -0.20
CA SER A 215 -9.91 -13.00 -0.31
C SER A 215 -9.05 -11.89 0.27
N GLY A 216 -9.21 -10.67 -0.25
CA GLY A 216 -8.44 -9.52 0.20
C GLY A 216 -8.79 -8.25 -0.55
N ASN A 217 -7.98 -7.24 -0.33
CA ASN A 217 -8.06 -5.98 -1.05
C ASN A 217 -6.67 -5.48 -1.42
N PHE A 218 -6.60 -4.53 -2.36
CA PHE A 218 -5.35 -3.95 -2.79
C PHE A 218 -5.53 -2.52 -3.31
N LYS A 219 -4.45 -1.78 -3.25
CA LYS A 219 -4.30 -0.48 -3.91
C LYS A 219 -2.82 -0.24 -4.18
N PHE A 220 -2.48 0.35 -5.31
CA PHE A 220 -1.09 0.67 -5.63
C PHE A 220 -0.95 1.71 -6.73
N ASN A 221 0.24 2.29 -6.79
CA ASN A 221 0.76 3.01 -7.94
C ASN A 221 1.88 2.20 -8.57
N ALA A 222 1.96 2.21 -9.90
CA ALA A 222 3.02 1.56 -10.64
C ALA A 222 3.54 2.47 -11.75
N ILE A 223 4.85 2.47 -11.97
CA ILE A 223 5.50 3.29 -12.97
C ILE A 223 5.55 2.58 -14.33
N ASN A 224 5.49 3.36 -15.41
CA ASN A 224 5.69 2.89 -16.77
C ASN A 224 7.13 2.36 -16.92
N SER A 225 7.27 1.04 -16.94
CA SER A 225 8.57 0.38 -16.87
C SER A 225 9.16 0.00 -18.23
N ASN A 226 8.38 0.06 -19.31
CA ASN A 226 8.88 -0.14 -20.67
C ASN A 226 9.15 1.18 -21.41
N GLY A 227 8.92 2.34 -20.75
CA GLY A 227 9.23 3.65 -21.28
C GLY A 227 8.43 4.02 -22.53
N ASN A 228 7.29 3.37 -22.77
CA ASN A 228 6.45 3.66 -23.92
C ASN A 228 5.83 5.07 -23.77
N PRO A 229 6.14 6.04 -24.66
CA PRO A 229 5.67 7.41 -24.55
C PRO A 229 4.16 7.60 -24.78
N LEU A 230 3.47 6.56 -25.26
CA LEU A 230 2.02 6.56 -25.41
C LEU A 230 1.26 6.19 -24.13
N GLY A 231 1.98 5.79 -23.09
CA GLY A 231 1.43 5.56 -21.76
C GLY A 231 1.79 6.67 -20.79
N ASP A 232 0.93 6.88 -19.80
CA ASP A 232 1.22 7.78 -18.69
C ASP A 232 2.44 7.30 -17.92
N GLU A 233 3.12 8.20 -17.21
CA GLU A 233 4.28 7.84 -16.36
C GLU A 233 3.91 6.89 -15.22
N LEU A 234 2.68 7.00 -14.73
CA LEU A 234 2.16 6.29 -13.57
C LEU A 234 0.74 5.77 -13.85
N VAL A 235 0.42 4.59 -13.34
CA VAL A 235 -0.93 4.06 -13.23
C VAL A 235 -1.32 3.93 -11.77
N ASN A 236 -2.56 4.30 -11.43
CA ASN A 236 -3.10 4.22 -10.08
C ASN A 236 -4.24 3.20 -10.01
N PHE A 237 -4.12 2.20 -9.12
CA PHE A 237 -5.16 1.24 -8.79
C PHE A 237 -5.71 1.50 -7.38
N GLN A 238 -7.04 1.70 -7.28
CA GLN A 238 -7.74 1.96 -6.02
C GLN A 238 -8.93 1.02 -5.84
N TYR A 239 -9.34 0.82 -4.59
CA TYR A 239 -10.50 0.00 -4.21
C TYR A 239 -10.46 -1.42 -4.79
N GLY A 240 -9.24 -1.97 -4.92
CA GLY A 240 -9.05 -3.32 -5.43
C GLY A 240 -9.66 -4.36 -4.49
N THR A 241 -10.37 -5.33 -5.06
CA THR A 241 -11.03 -6.41 -4.34
C THR A 241 -10.65 -7.75 -4.94
N ILE A 242 -10.24 -8.68 -4.08
CA ILE A 242 -9.99 -10.09 -4.35
C ILE A 242 -11.07 -10.85 -3.59
N TYR A 243 -11.94 -11.60 -4.25
CA TYR A 243 -13.06 -12.27 -3.60
C TYR A 243 -13.11 -13.76 -3.94
N LYS A 244 -12.85 -14.60 -2.94
CA LYS A 244 -12.93 -16.07 -2.98
C LYS A 244 -12.26 -16.68 -4.20
N VAL A 245 -11.06 -16.17 -4.56
CA VAL A 245 -10.29 -16.70 -5.69
C VAL A 245 -9.73 -18.08 -5.32
N PRO A 246 -10.00 -19.13 -6.12
CA PRO A 246 -9.47 -20.47 -5.86
C PRO A 246 -7.94 -20.50 -5.92
N LEU A 247 -7.34 -21.20 -4.95
CA LEU A 247 -5.89 -21.45 -4.92
C LEU A 247 -5.58 -22.70 -5.74
N ILE A 248 -4.69 -22.56 -6.69
CA ILE A 248 -4.19 -23.61 -7.57
C ILE A 248 -2.72 -23.85 -7.21
N ALA A 249 -2.31 -25.10 -7.08
CA ALA A 249 -0.88 -25.41 -6.90
C ALA A 249 -0.09 -24.83 -8.09
N ALA A 250 0.98 -24.09 -7.79
CA ALA A 250 1.89 -23.61 -8.83
C ALA A 250 2.57 -24.81 -9.50
N PRO A 251 2.74 -24.77 -10.84
CA PRO A 251 3.40 -25.83 -11.59
C PRO A 251 4.88 -25.99 -11.19
#